data_2c44b0a171f588b403c15639d6d41109
#
_entry.id   2c44b0a171f588b403c15639d6d41109
#
_cell.length_a   1.000
_cell.length_b   1.000
_cell.length_c   1.000
_cell.angle_alpha   90.00
_cell.angle_beta   90.00
_cell.angle_gamma   90.00
#
_symmetry.space_group_name_H-M   'P 1'
#
loop_
_entity.id
_entity.type
_entity.pdbx_description
1 polymer ?
#
loop_
_entity_poly.entity_id
_entity_poly.type
_entity_poly.pdbx_seq_one_letter_code
_entity_poly.pdbx_strand_id
1 'polypeptide(L)'
;RGRGDVYKRQAKFGYTAAETSTIFASFLAFVYFMPLIGGMMADKFGYGKMVTSGIIIMFVGYLLLAIPTDAASGKIMMFGSLALIACGTGLFKGNLQVMVGNLYDAPEYRSKRDQAFSLFYMAINIGAMYAPTAATKMTDWMLGKYNLFYESQIPALAHQFLNGTISAENKEALAALQSAQGFTGDMATFCSTYIEKLSEAYNYGFGVACISLIISMAIYMGFRSTFKHADVNTKQAKASHAPQEELSPAETKQRITALLLVFAVVLFFWMAFHQNGLTMTFFARDYTANQVTGLDRIGFDVINLTLLVIAVYGGFA
;
A
#
# COMPACT_ATOMS: atom_id res chain seq x y z
N ARG A 1 0.27 -3.02 -1.30
CA ARG A 1 0.82 -1.87 -0.54
C ARG A 1 1.61 -2.27 0.71
N GLY A 2 1.37 -3.44 1.35
CA GLY A 2 2.04 -3.84 2.60
C GLY A 2 3.35 -4.61 2.46
N ARG A 3 3.70 -5.11 1.28
CA ARG A 3 4.88 -5.99 1.13
C ARG A 3 6.21 -5.30 1.43
N GLY A 4 6.43 -4.10 0.91
CA GLY A 4 7.66 -3.36 1.15
C GLY A 4 7.89 -3.01 2.62
N ASP A 5 6.82 -2.66 3.37
CA ASP A 5 6.90 -2.35 4.79
C ASP A 5 7.22 -3.57 5.65
N VAL A 6 6.65 -4.75 5.32
CA VAL A 6 6.90 -6.01 6.03
C VAL A 6 8.36 -6.39 5.91
N TYR A 7 8.89 -6.39 4.68
CA TYR A 7 10.29 -6.77 4.43
C TYR A 7 11.29 -5.75 4.99
N LYS A 8 10.99 -4.44 4.91
CA LYS A 8 11.85 -3.41 5.52
C LYS A 8 11.97 -3.59 7.03
N ARG A 9 10.89 -3.91 7.71
CA ARG A 9 10.89 -4.11 9.17
C ARG A 9 11.72 -5.31 9.57
N GLN A 10 11.60 -6.43 8.85
CA GLN A 10 12.43 -7.60 9.04
C GLN A 10 13.90 -7.31 8.72
N ALA A 11 14.18 -6.67 7.58
CA ALA A 11 15.52 -6.38 7.15
C ALA A 11 16.27 -5.40 8.07
N LYS A 12 15.63 -4.29 8.45
CA LYS A 12 16.30 -3.22 9.21
C LYS A 12 16.31 -3.45 10.71
N PHE A 13 15.22 -3.95 11.28
CA PHE A 13 15.03 -3.98 12.74
C PHE A 13 15.07 -5.38 13.34
N GLY A 14 15.22 -6.42 12.52
CA GLY A 14 15.27 -7.80 12.98
C GLY A 14 13.98 -8.30 13.64
N TYR A 15 12.84 -7.68 13.34
CA TYR A 15 11.55 -8.11 13.89
C TYR A 15 11.19 -9.52 13.42
N THR A 16 10.63 -10.31 14.32
CA THR A 16 10.05 -11.61 14.01
C THR A 16 8.82 -11.45 13.10
N ALA A 17 8.41 -12.54 12.46
CA ALA A 17 7.18 -12.56 11.64
C ALA A 17 5.93 -12.18 12.48
N ALA A 18 5.86 -12.63 13.74
CA ALA A 18 4.76 -12.30 14.66
C ALA A 18 4.71 -10.80 14.99
N GLU A 19 5.85 -10.20 15.37
CA GLU A 19 5.95 -8.76 15.66
C GLU A 19 5.60 -7.93 14.43
N THR A 20 6.13 -8.31 13.27
CA THR A 20 5.84 -7.64 11.99
C THR A 20 4.36 -7.71 11.64
N SER A 21 3.74 -8.87 11.84
CA SER A 21 2.30 -9.07 11.62
C SER A 21 1.45 -8.23 12.56
N THR A 22 1.81 -8.14 13.83
CA THR A 22 1.13 -7.30 14.83
C THR A 22 1.19 -5.82 14.45
N ILE A 23 2.37 -5.32 14.07
CA ILE A 23 2.55 -3.94 13.64
C ILE A 23 1.74 -3.66 12.36
N PHE A 24 1.74 -4.60 11.41
CA PHE A 24 0.98 -4.47 10.17
C PHE A 24 -0.53 -4.49 10.43
N ALA A 25 -1.02 -5.39 11.27
CA ALA A 25 -2.44 -5.46 11.64
C ALA A 25 -2.90 -4.18 12.35
N SER A 26 -2.09 -3.66 13.29
CA SER A 26 -2.37 -2.41 14.00
C SER A 26 -2.41 -1.21 13.04
N PHE A 27 -1.46 -1.15 12.11
CA PHE A 27 -1.46 -0.11 11.07
C PHE A 27 -2.69 -0.20 10.18
N LEU A 28 -3.08 -1.40 9.72
CA LEU A 28 -4.30 -1.58 8.93
C LEU A 28 -5.55 -1.19 9.71
N ALA A 29 -5.67 -1.61 10.96
CA ALA A 29 -6.80 -1.23 11.81
C ALA A 29 -6.93 0.32 11.88
N PHE A 30 -5.81 1.00 12.07
CA PHE A 30 -5.78 2.46 12.11
C PHE A 30 -6.15 3.09 10.74
N VAL A 31 -5.62 2.56 9.63
CA VAL A 31 -5.96 2.99 8.26
C VAL A 31 -7.45 2.86 7.94
N TYR A 32 -8.10 1.80 8.47
CA TYR A 32 -9.55 1.58 8.24
C TYR A 32 -10.43 2.34 9.24
N PHE A 33 -9.93 2.67 10.42
CA PHE A 33 -10.65 3.50 11.39
C PHE A 33 -10.63 5.00 11.01
N MET A 34 -9.50 5.50 10.51
CA MET A 34 -9.32 6.92 10.20
C MET A 34 -10.30 7.52 9.19
N PRO A 35 -10.82 6.79 8.17
CA PRO A 35 -11.85 7.31 7.28
C PRO A 35 -13.15 7.72 7.97
N LEU A 36 -13.49 7.13 9.12
CA LEU A 36 -14.64 7.56 9.92
C LEU A 36 -14.45 9.02 10.41
N ILE A 37 -13.29 9.31 10.95
CA ILE A 37 -12.92 10.67 11.39
C ILE A 37 -12.80 11.59 10.17
N GLY A 38 -12.16 11.13 9.11
CA GLY A 38 -11.98 11.86 7.84
C GLY A 38 -13.30 12.25 7.18
N GLY A 39 -14.31 11.37 7.22
CA GLY A 39 -15.67 11.64 6.73
C GLY A 39 -16.36 12.73 7.56
N MET A 40 -16.36 12.60 8.88
CA MET A 40 -16.94 13.62 9.77
C MET A 40 -16.28 15.02 9.58
N MET A 41 -14.97 15.05 9.35
CA MET A 41 -14.25 16.27 9.05
C MET A 41 -14.63 16.83 7.66
N ALA A 42 -14.79 15.96 6.67
CA ALA A 42 -15.16 16.35 5.31
C ALA A 42 -16.56 16.95 5.25
N ASP A 43 -17.50 16.43 6.02
CA ASP A 43 -18.85 16.99 6.13
C ASP A 43 -18.84 18.44 6.65
N LYS A 44 -17.87 18.79 7.50
CA LYS A 44 -17.73 20.13 8.07
C LYS A 44 -16.90 21.06 7.18
N PHE A 45 -15.78 20.59 6.65
CA PHE A 45 -14.75 21.40 5.99
C PHE A 45 -14.78 21.33 4.46
N GLY A 46 -15.46 20.33 3.89
CA GLY A 46 -15.52 20.02 2.46
C GLY A 46 -14.60 18.88 2.05
N TYR A 47 -15.07 18.07 1.10
CA TYR A 47 -14.39 16.86 0.65
C TYR A 47 -13.06 17.17 -0.05
N GLY A 48 -13.02 18.17 -0.92
CA GLY A 48 -11.81 18.54 -1.67
C GLY A 48 -10.67 19.02 -0.79
N LYS A 49 -10.98 19.74 0.31
CA LYS A 49 -9.97 20.15 1.28
C LYS A 49 -9.39 18.93 2.02
N MET A 50 -10.25 17.98 2.40
CA MET A 50 -9.82 16.76 3.09
C MET A 50 -8.98 15.87 2.18
N VAL A 51 -9.37 15.72 0.92
CA VAL A 51 -8.57 15.00 -0.09
C VAL A 51 -7.19 15.63 -0.25
N THR A 52 -7.11 16.96 -0.43
CA THR A 52 -5.84 17.68 -0.56
C THR A 52 -4.96 17.51 0.68
N SER A 53 -5.52 17.74 1.87
CA SER A 53 -4.80 17.58 3.14
C SER A 53 -4.32 16.14 3.32
N GLY A 54 -5.16 15.16 2.97
CA GLY A 54 -4.81 13.75 3.03
C GLY A 54 -3.61 13.39 2.16
N ILE A 55 -3.55 13.89 0.91
CA ILE A 55 -2.40 13.66 0.03
C ILE A 55 -1.13 14.28 0.61
N ILE A 56 -1.20 15.50 1.13
CA ILE A 56 -0.04 16.20 1.72
C ILE A 56 0.47 15.43 2.96
N ILE A 57 -0.41 15.01 3.85
CA ILE A 57 -0.03 14.25 5.06
C ILE A 57 0.57 12.90 4.67
N MET A 58 -0.01 12.19 3.70
CA MET A 58 0.59 10.95 3.18
C MET A 58 1.96 11.19 2.57
N PHE A 59 2.12 12.27 1.80
CA PHE A 59 3.39 12.63 1.20
C PHE A 59 4.48 12.84 2.26
N VAL A 60 4.19 13.59 3.32
CA VAL A 60 5.13 13.79 4.44
C VAL A 60 5.47 12.46 5.10
N GLY A 61 4.50 11.58 5.33
CA GLY A 61 4.74 10.26 5.90
C GLY A 61 5.65 9.39 5.02
N TYR A 62 5.42 9.34 3.71
CA TYR A 62 6.30 8.60 2.78
C TYR A 62 7.67 9.24 2.63
N LEU A 63 7.75 10.58 2.66
CA LEU A 63 9.02 11.30 2.63
C LEU A 63 9.89 10.96 3.83
N LEU A 64 9.31 10.92 5.03
CA LEU A 64 10.01 10.50 6.23
C LEU A 64 10.51 9.04 6.14
N LEU A 65 9.74 8.14 5.52
CA LEU A 65 10.22 6.76 5.27
C LEU A 65 11.31 6.67 4.20
N ALA A 66 11.37 7.64 3.29
CA ALA A 66 12.40 7.71 2.26
C ALA A 66 13.75 8.20 2.78
N ILE A 67 13.78 8.90 3.93
CA ILE A 67 15.02 9.39 4.53
C ILE A 67 15.76 8.23 5.23
N PRO A 68 17.06 8.00 4.92
CA PRO A 68 17.88 7.06 5.65
C PRO A 68 18.00 7.45 7.12
N THR A 69 17.86 6.48 8.03
CA THR A 69 17.94 6.69 9.47
C THR A 69 18.79 5.61 10.12
N ASP A 70 19.36 5.88 11.26
CA ASP A 70 20.00 4.87 12.11
C ASP A 70 18.96 3.91 12.74
N ALA A 71 19.41 2.90 13.48
CA ALA A 71 18.53 1.91 14.07
C ALA A 71 17.68 2.47 15.22
N ALA A 72 18.18 3.44 15.98
CA ALA A 72 17.51 3.99 17.16
C ALA A 72 16.41 4.99 16.75
N SER A 73 16.76 6.01 15.97
CA SER A 73 15.82 7.01 15.47
C SER A 73 14.85 6.43 14.43
N GLY A 74 15.30 5.40 13.70
CA GLY A 74 14.51 4.75 12.65
C GLY A 74 13.22 4.10 13.13
N LYS A 75 13.17 3.55 14.35
CA LYS A 75 11.95 2.99 14.92
C LYS A 75 10.89 4.08 15.16
N ILE A 76 11.26 5.16 15.81
CA ILE A 76 10.37 6.29 16.10
C ILE A 76 9.88 6.91 14.79
N MET A 77 10.79 7.14 13.84
CA MET A 77 10.45 7.69 12.53
C MET A 77 9.53 6.77 11.73
N MET A 78 9.73 5.45 11.79
CA MET A 78 8.84 4.47 11.14
C MET A 78 7.42 4.54 11.70
N PHE A 79 7.25 4.48 13.03
CA PHE A 79 5.91 4.53 13.63
C PHE A 79 5.23 5.87 13.40
N GLY A 80 5.95 6.98 13.51
CA GLY A 80 5.44 8.32 13.20
C GLY A 80 5.00 8.44 11.74
N SER A 81 5.80 7.94 10.81
CA SER A 81 5.47 7.93 9.38
C SER A 81 4.24 7.07 9.08
N LEU A 82 4.14 5.89 9.67
CA LEU A 82 2.97 5.01 9.50
C LEU A 82 1.69 5.67 10.05
N ALA A 83 1.78 6.36 11.19
CA ALA A 83 0.65 7.12 11.73
C ALA A 83 0.23 8.24 10.78
N LEU A 84 1.18 9.01 10.23
CA LEU A 84 0.89 10.06 9.24
C LEU A 84 0.27 9.47 7.98
N ILE A 85 0.80 8.37 7.44
CA ILE A 85 0.24 7.72 6.27
C ILE A 85 -1.19 7.23 6.52
N ALA A 86 -1.45 6.67 7.70
CA ALA A 86 -2.78 6.20 8.06
C ALA A 86 -3.77 7.37 8.21
N CYS A 87 -3.37 8.46 8.88
CA CYS A 87 -4.17 9.69 8.99
C CYS A 87 -4.46 10.28 7.61
N GLY A 88 -3.44 10.45 6.77
CA GLY A 88 -3.60 10.98 5.42
C GLY A 88 -4.50 10.10 4.54
N THR A 89 -4.34 8.77 4.63
CA THR A 89 -5.19 7.81 3.93
C THR A 89 -6.66 7.92 4.38
N GLY A 90 -6.89 8.11 5.66
CA GLY A 90 -8.23 8.30 6.22
C GLY A 90 -8.92 9.56 5.69
N LEU A 91 -8.18 10.66 5.57
CA LEU A 91 -8.70 11.90 4.98
C LEU A 91 -8.90 11.81 3.46
N PHE A 92 -8.11 11.00 2.78
CA PHE A 92 -8.12 10.89 1.31
C PHE A 92 -9.12 9.87 0.80
N LYS A 93 -9.01 8.60 1.26
CA LYS A 93 -9.60 7.43 0.59
C LYS A 93 -11.13 7.48 0.53
N GLY A 94 -11.79 7.69 1.66
CA GLY A 94 -13.26 7.74 1.73
C GLY A 94 -13.83 8.98 1.01
N ASN A 95 -13.22 10.11 1.23
CA ASN A 95 -13.68 11.39 0.71
C ASN A 95 -13.55 11.49 -0.81
N LEU A 96 -12.51 10.90 -1.39
CA LEU A 96 -12.38 10.83 -2.85
C LEU A 96 -13.50 9.99 -3.48
N GLN A 97 -13.88 8.87 -2.85
CA GLN A 97 -14.98 8.03 -3.31
C GLN A 97 -16.32 8.77 -3.27
N VAL A 98 -16.57 9.56 -2.21
CA VAL A 98 -17.77 10.40 -2.13
C VAL A 98 -17.77 11.44 -3.24
N MET A 99 -16.64 12.10 -3.51
CA MET A 99 -16.54 13.06 -4.61
C MET A 99 -16.84 12.41 -5.98
N VAL A 100 -16.33 11.19 -6.23
CA VAL A 100 -16.67 10.43 -7.45
C VAL A 100 -18.18 10.19 -7.53
N GLY A 101 -18.82 9.81 -6.42
CA GLY A 101 -20.28 9.66 -6.35
C GLY A 101 -21.01 10.96 -6.69
N ASN A 102 -20.60 12.08 -6.10
CA ASN A 102 -21.22 13.40 -6.29
C ASN A 102 -21.11 13.92 -7.72
N LEU A 103 -20.08 13.52 -8.48
CA LEU A 103 -19.94 13.87 -9.90
C LEU A 103 -21.11 13.36 -10.75
N TYR A 104 -21.80 12.28 -10.31
CA TYR A 104 -22.86 11.60 -11.03
C TYR A 104 -24.22 11.71 -10.31
N ASP A 105 -24.40 12.64 -9.39
CA ASP A 105 -25.67 12.84 -8.67
C ASP A 105 -26.74 13.55 -9.51
N ALA A 106 -26.34 14.30 -10.55
CA ALA A 106 -27.29 14.93 -11.48
C ALA A 106 -28.14 13.85 -12.19
N PRO A 107 -29.45 14.08 -12.36
CA PRO A 107 -30.37 13.08 -12.94
C PRO A 107 -29.92 12.52 -14.29
N GLU A 108 -29.27 13.35 -15.12
CA GLU A 108 -28.75 13.01 -16.45
C GLU A 108 -27.60 11.98 -16.39
N TYR A 109 -26.81 11.98 -15.30
CA TYR A 109 -25.63 11.14 -15.16
C TYR A 109 -25.80 9.99 -14.17
N ARG A 110 -26.91 9.97 -13.43
CA ARG A 110 -27.17 8.98 -12.36
C ARG A 110 -27.09 7.53 -12.83
N SER A 111 -27.56 7.26 -14.07
CA SER A 111 -27.48 5.92 -14.69
C SER A 111 -26.04 5.47 -14.98
N LYS A 112 -25.06 6.39 -15.05
CA LYS A 112 -23.66 6.10 -15.34
C LYS A 112 -22.80 5.99 -14.06
N ARG A 113 -23.39 6.18 -12.88
CA ARG A 113 -22.68 6.19 -11.59
C ARG A 113 -21.94 4.88 -11.32
N ASP A 114 -22.60 3.74 -11.56
CA ASP A 114 -21.99 2.42 -11.35
C ASP A 114 -20.82 2.15 -12.31
N GLN A 115 -20.96 2.60 -13.55
CA GLN A 115 -19.87 2.54 -14.53
C GLN A 115 -18.67 3.39 -14.11
N ALA A 116 -18.92 4.59 -13.57
CA ALA A 116 -17.86 5.46 -13.06
C ALA A 116 -17.11 4.83 -11.90
N PHE A 117 -17.82 4.21 -10.95
CA PHE A 117 -17.16 3.45 -9.87
C PHE A 117 -16.38 2.26 -10.40
N SER A 118 -16.89 1.55 -11.39
CA SER A 118 -16.17 0.44 -12.03
C SER A 118 -14.86 0.91 -12.66
N LEU A 119 -14.87 2.03 -13.40
CA LEU A 119 -13.66 2.65 -13.96
C LEU A 119 -12.69 3.12 -12.87
N PHE A 120 -13.20 3.71 -11.80
CA PHE A 120 -12.40 4.14 -10.65
C PHE A 120 -11.67 2.97 -9.99
N TYR A 121 -12.39 1.85 -9.74
CA TYR A 121 -11.78 0.66 -9.19
C TYR A 121 -10.82 -0.03 -10.17
N MET A 122 -11.10 -0.01 -11.46
CA MET A 122 -10.18 -0.50 -12.48
C MET A 122 -8.85 0.27 -12.44
N ALA A 123 -8.90 1.59 -12.35
CA ALA A 123 -7.69 2.42 -12.23
C ALA A 123 -6.87 2.09 -10.95
N ILE A 124 -7.56 1.84 -9.83
CA ILE A 124 -6.92 1.38 -8.58
C ILE A 124 -6.21 0.03 -8.80
N ASN A 125 -6.87 -0.92 -9.46
CA ASN A 125 -6.31 -2.24 -9.72
C ASN A 125 -5.11 -2.19 -10.67
N ILE A 126 -5.16 -1.35 -11.71
CA ILE A 126 -4.01 -1.10 -12.59
C ILE A 126 -2.84 -0.57 -11.76
N GLY A 127 -3.05 0.44 -10.91
CA GLY A 127 -2.02 0.94 -10.02
C GLY A 127 -1.46 -0.13 -9.07
N ALA A 128 -2.33 -0.98 -8.52
CA ALA A 128 -1.93 -2.08 -7.63
C ALA A 128 -1.10 -3.16 -8.34
N MET A 129 -1.30 -3.36 -9.64
CA MET A 129 -0.53 -4.29 -10.45
C MET A 129 0.90 -3.78 -10.69
N TYR A 130 1.07 -2.50 -11.02
CA TYR A 130 2.38 -1.94 -11.35
C TYR A 130 3.21 -1.50 -10.14
N ALA A 131 2.59 -1.07 -9.04
CA ALA A 131 3.29 -0.54 -7.89
C ALA A 131 4.29 -1.53 -7.24
N PRO A 132 3.97 -2.83 -7.03
CA PRO A 132 4.92 -3.80 -6.52
C PRO A 132 6.12 -3.98 -7.44
N THR A 133 5.89 -4.05 -8.75
CA THR A 133 6.95 -4.21 -9.76
C THR A 133 7.89 -3.00 -9.75
N ALA A 134 7.38 -1.78 -9.68
CA ALA A 134 8.19 -0.58 -9.60
C ALA A 134 9.06 -0.57 -8.33
N ALA A 135 8.49 -0.95 -7.18
CA ALA A 135 9.21 -1.05 -5.91
C ALA A 135 10.32 -2.11 -5.97
N THR A 136 10.04 -3.30 -6.52
CA THR A 136 11.03 -4.38 -6.67
C THR A 136 12.16 -3.95 -7.61
N LYS A 137 11.85 -3.41 -8.78
CA LYS A 137 12.85 -2.91 -9.73
C LYS A 137 13.75 -1.83 -9.13
N MET A 138 13.20 -0.94 -8.30
CA MET A 138 14.00 0.06 -7.60
C MET A 138 14.94 -0.59 -6.56
N THR A 139 14.45 -1.60 -5.83
CA THR A 139 15.26 -2.37 -4.88
C THR A 139 16.40 -3.09 -5.59
N ASP A 140 16.11 -3.78 -6.69
CA ASP A 140 17.10 -4.52 -7.48
C ASP A 140 18.14 -3.57 -8.09
N TRP A 141 17.70 -2.43 -8.63
CA TRP A 141 18.60 -1.41 -9.19
C TRP A 141 19.55 -0.87 -8.12
N MET A 142 19.04 -0.63 -6.92
CA MET A 142 19.83 -0.07 -5.83
C MET A 142 20.85 -1.09 -5.28
N LEU A 143 20.43 -2.34 -5.07
CA LEU A 143 21.32 -3.42 -4.65
C LEU A 143 22.38 -3.71 -5.73
N GLY A 144 22.01 -3.66 -7.01
CA GLY A 144 22.92 -3.88 -8.13
C GLY A 144 24.08 -2.89 -8.19
N LYS A 145 23.95 -1.66 -7.66
CA LYS A 145 25.05 -0.71 -7.52
C LYS A 145 26.18 -1.20 -6.60
N TYR A 146 25.84 -2.12 -5.69
CA TYR A 146 26.77 -2.71 -4.75
C TYR A 146 27.13 -4.16 -5.11
N ASN A 147 26.80 -4.60 -6.34
CA ASN A 147 26.93 -5.98 -6.80
C ASN A 147 26.20 -6.99 -5.91
N LEU A 148 25.10 -6.56 -5.29
CA LEU A 148 24.21 -7.39 -4.48
C LEU A 148 22.89 -7.61 -5.24
N PHE A 149 22.24 -8.73 -4.96
CA PHE A 149 20.89 -9.01 -5.44
C PHE A 149 19.97 -9.37 -4.26
N TYR A 150 18.68 -9.15 -4.47
CA TYR A 150 17.70 -9.41 -3.42
C TYR A 150 17.56 -10.92 -3.16
N GLU A 151 17.76 -11.31 -1.91
CA GLU A 151 17.49 -12.66 -1.43
C GLU A 151 16.72 -12.60 -0.09
N SER A 152 15.54 -13.21 -0.08
CA SER A 152 14.57 -13.06 1.01
C SER A 152 15.02 -13.66 2.34
N GLN A 153 15.92 -14.66 2.31
CA GLN A 153 16.40 -15.36 3.50
C GLN A 153 17.53 -14.61 4.21
N ILE A 154 18.34 -13.85 3.47
CA ILE A 154 19.54 -13.21 4.02
C ILE A 154 19.22 -12.30 5.22
N PRO A 155 18.20 -11.41 5.21
CA PRO A 155 17.96 -10.51 6.34
C PRO A 155 17.70 -11.24 7.66
N ALA A 156 16.92 -12.32 7.64
CA ALA A 156 16.59 -13.08 8.84
C ALA A 156 17.84 -13.81 9.38
N LEU A 157 18.59 -14.48 8.49
CA LEU A 157 19.81 -15.20 8.84
C LEU A 157 20.92 -14.24 9.32
N ALA A 158 21.05 -13.08 8.67
CA ALA A 158 22.02 -12.06 9.04
C ALA A 158 21.76 -11.49 10.44
N HIS A 159 20.50 -11.22 10.80
CA HIS A 159 20.17 -10.80 12.17
C HIS A 159 20.42 -11.91 13.19
N GLN A 160 20.09 -13.18 12.88
CA GLN A 160 20.44 -14.30 13.76
C GLN A 160 21.93 -14.42 13.96
N PHE A 161 22.72 -14.24 12.90
CA PHE A 161 24.19 -14.28 12.99
C PHE A 161 24.75 -13.15 13.85
N LEU A 162 24.34 -11.92 13.61
CA LEU A 162 24.81 -10.74 14.35
C LEU A 162 24.40 -10.77 15.83
N ASN A 163 23.25 -11.39 16.14
CA ASN A 163 22.78 -11.56 17.51
C ASN A 163 23.33 -12.82 18.21
N GLY A 164 24.12 -13.65 17.51
CA GLY A 164 24.68 -14.88 18.07
C GLY A 164 23.66 -16.01 18.30
N THR A 165 22.49 -15.94 17.67
CA THR A 165 21.38 -16.91 17.85
C THR A 165 21.23 -17.87 16.66
N ILE A 166 22.14 -17.83 15.69
CA ILE A 166 22.10 -18.65 14.48
C ILE A 166 22.46 -20.12 14.77
N SER A 167 21.71 -21.05 14.22
CA SER A 167 22.03 -22.49 14.26
C SER A 167 23.18 -22.81 13.30
N ALA A 168 23.86 -23.98 13.50
CA ALA A 168 24.93 -24.41 12.62
C ALA A 168 24.45 -24.56 11.16
N GLU A 169 23.29 -25.18 10.94
CA GLU A 169 22.66 -25.34 9.63
C GLU A 169 22.39 -23.99 8.95
N ASN A 170 21.80 -23.04 9.68
CA ASN A 170 21.52 -21.70 9.16
C ASN A 170 22.80 -20.92 8.86
N LYS A 171 23.89 -21.18 9.59
CA LYS A 171 25.18 -20.55 9.32
C LYS A 171 25.79 -21.05 8.02
N GLU A 172 25.67 -22.35 7.71
CA GLU A 172 26.09 -22.91 6.43
C GLU A 172 25.26 -22.36 5.27
N ALA A 173 23.93 -22.29 5.44
CA ALA A 173 23.04 -21.67 4.46
C ALA A 173 23.42 -20.21 4.18
N LEU A 174 23.71 -19.44 5.24
CA LEU A 174 24.14 -18.04 5.11
C LEU A 174 25.49 -17.93 4.38
N ALA A 175 26.44 -18.83 4.63
CA ALA A 175 27.73 -18.87 3.94
C ALA A 175 27.57 -19.16 2.44
N ALA A 176 26.67 -20.10 2.09
CA ALA A 176 26.34 -20.38 0.69
C ALA A 176 25.71 -19.15 -0.01
N LEU A 177 24.82 -18.45 0.68
CA LEU A 177 24.21 -17.22 0.18
C LEU A 177 25.23 -16.08 0.03
N GLN A 178 26.17 -15.90 0.97
CA GLN A 178 27.28 -14.95 0.84
C GLN A 178 28.10 -15.24 -0.41
N SER A 179 28.47 -16.51 -0.62
CA SER A 179 29.24 -16.94 -1.79
C SER A 179 28.45 -16.70 -3.09
N ALA A 180 27.16 -16.96 -3.10
CA ALA A 180 26.28 -16.68 -4.25
C ALA A 180 26.21 -15.19 -4.58
N GLN A 181 26.28 -14.30 -3.56
CA GLN A 181 26.36 -12.84 -3.76
C GLN A 181 27.74 -12.37 -4.27
N GLY A 182 28.74 -13.26 -4.34
CA GLY A 182 30.11 -12.88 -4.72
C GLY A 182 30.83 -12.01 -3.70
N PHE A 183 30.37 -11.99 -2.46
CA PHE A 183 30.98 -11.15 -1.42
C PHE A 183 32.20 -11.82 -0.78
N THR A 184 33.35 -11.17 -0.87
CA THR A 184 34.66 -11.72 -0.46
C THR A 184 35.09 -11.34 0.97
N GLY A 185 34.30 -10.56 1.70
CA GLY A 185 34.58 -10.14 3.08
C GLY A 185 34.18 -11.20 4.10
N ASP A 186 34.44 -10.91 5.40
CA ASP A 186 33.97 -11.74 6.49
C ASP A 186 32.44 -11.73 6.63
N MET A 187 31.91 -12.75 7.31
CA MET A 187 30.45 -12.94 7.43
C MET A 187 29.77 -11.78 8.18
N ALA A 188 30.42 -11.22 9.19
CA ALA A 188 29.82 -10.11 9.95
C ALA A 188 29.71 -8.85 9.10
N THR A 189 30.75 -8.54 8.33
CA THR A 189 30.74 -7.43 7.37
C THR A 189 29.70 -7.66 6.26
N PHE A 190 29.59 -8.88 5.74
CA PHE A 190 28.55 -9.21 4.77
C PHE A 190 27.16 -8.95 5.33
N CYS A 191 26.84 -9.49 6.52
CA CYS A 191 25.53 -9.33 7.14
C CYS A 191 25.17 -7.86 7.37
N SER A 192 26.08 -7.09 7.94
CA SER A 192 25.85 -5.66 8.23
C SER A 192 25.69 -4.83 6.94
N THR A 193 26.55 -5.06 5.95
CA THR A 193 26.47 -4.39 4.64
C THR A 193 25.18 -4.72 3.91
N TYR A 194 24.77 -6.00 3.87
CA TYR A 194 23.55 -6.40 3.20
C TYR A 194 22.31 -5.77 3.83
N ILE A 195 22.20 -5.79 5.16
CA ILE A 195 21.10 -5.16 5.91
C ILE A 195 21.06 -3.66 5.64
N GLU A 196 22.20 -2.99 5.68
CA GLU A 196 22.31 -1.55 5.42
C GLU A 196 21.86 -1.21 4.00
N LYS A 197 22.43 -1.88 2.99
CA LYS A 197 22.13 -1.59 1.57
C LYS A 197 20.70 -1.97 1.19
N LEU A 198 20.18 -3.05 1.73
CA LEU A 198 18.78 -3.41 1.55
C LEU A 198 17.84 -2.39 2.22
N SER A 199 18.18 -1.91 3.42
CA SER A 199 17.42 -0.85 4.08
C SER A 199 17.41 0.45 3.27
N GLU A 200 18.55 0.81 2.69
CA GLU A 200 18.71 1.95 1.79
C GLU A 200 17.84 1.76 0.52
N ALA A 201 17.88 0.59 -0.08
CA ALA A 201 17.05 0.26 -1.26
C ALA A 201 15.54 0.44 -0.99
N TYR A 202 15.07 0.06 0.19
CA TYR A 202 13.67 0.31 0.59
C TYR A 202 13.36 1.81 0.76
N ASN A 203 14.31 2.62 1.23
CA ASN A 203 14.11 4.07 1.30
C ASN A 203 13.86 4.66 -0.11
N TYR A 204 14.61 4.22 -1.12
CA TYR A 204 14.36 4.61 -2.52
C TYR A 204 12.99 4.14 -3.02
N GLY A 205 12.56 2.94 -2.64
CA GLY A 205 11.21 2.46 -2.93
C GLY A 205 10.10 3.39 -2.41
N PHE A 206 10.26 3.92 -1.20
CA PHE A 206 9.34 4.94 -0.67
C PHE A 206 9.45 6.28 -1.41
N GLY A 207 10.63 6.64 -1.91
CA GLY A 207 10.83 7.78 -2.79
C GLY A 207 9.98 7.72 -4.06
N VAL A 208 9.85 6.53 -4.67
CA VAL A 208 8.93 6.31 -5.81
C VAL A 208 7.48 6.62 -5.42
N ALA A 209 7.05 6.23 -4.22
CA ALA A 209 5.71 6.58 -3.73
C ALA A 209 5.52 8.10 -3.57
N CYS A 210 6.55 8.83 -3.13
CA CYS A 210 6.53 10.29 -3.06
C CYS A 210 6.34 10.92 -4.45
N ILE A 211 7.06 10.45 -5.47
CA ILE A 211 6.93 10.91 -6.85
C ILE A 211 5.50 10.67 -7.35
N SER A 212 4.94 9.49 -7.11
CA SER A 212 3.56 9.16 -7.47
C SER A 212 2.54 10.08 -6.82
N LEU A 213 2.75 10.46 -5.55
CA LEU A 213 1.88 11.41 -4.86
C LEU A 213 2.00 12.83 -5.40
N ILE A 214 3.20 13.28 -5.80
CA ILE A 214 3.40 14.57 -6.46
C ILE A 214 2.64 14.62 -7.79
N ILE A 215 2.78 13.57 -8.62
CA ILE A 215 2.06 13.46 -9.89
C ILE A 215 0.55 13.45 -9.64
N SER A 216 0.08 12.67 -8.67
CA SER A 216 -1.33 12.60 -8.29
C SER A 216 -1.87 13.97 -7.83
N MET A 217 -1.09 14.70 -7.02
CA MET A 217 -1.46 16.05 -6.58
C MET A 217 -1.49 17.03 -7.75
N ALA A 218 -0.51 16.97 -8.66
CA ALA A 218 -0.46 17.84 -9.83
C ALA A 218 -1.68 17.62 -10.74
N ILE A 219 -2.05 16.35 -11.01
CA ILE A 219 -3.24 16.01 -11.78
C ILE A 219 -4.51 16.49 -11.04
N TYR A 220 -4.63 16.21 -9.75
CA TYR A 220 -5.77 16.61 -8.94
C TYR A 220 -5.96 18.14 -8.95
N MET A 221 -4.89 18.90 -8.75
CA MET A 221 -4.94 20.36 -8.76
C MET A 221 -5.20 20.94 -10.16
N GLY A 222 -4.60 20.34 -11.19
CA GLY A 222 -4.78 20.76 -12.59
C GLY A 222 -6.22 20.62 -13.09
N PHE A 223 -6.89 19.55 -12.67
CA PHE A 223 -8.28 19.29 -13.05
C PHE A 223 -9.31 19.73 -12.00
N ARG A 224 -8.91 20.41 -10.95
CA ARG A 224 -9.79 20.82 -9.84
C ARG A 224 -11.00 21.62 -10.29
N SER A 225 -10.86 22.46 -11.32
CA SER A 225 -11.97 23.25 -11.88
C SER A 225 -13.08 22.37 -12.45
N THR A 226 -12.73 21.22 -13.05
CA THR A 226 -13.67 20.30 -13.71
C THR A 226 -14.58 19.61 -12.69
N PHE A 227 -14.11 19.30 -11.49
CA PHE A 227 -14.89 18.61 -10.47
C PHE A 227 -15.23 19.47 -9.23
N LYS A 228 -15.06 20.79 -9.33
CA LYS A 228 -15.37 21.73 -8.25
C LYS A 228 -16.84 21.62 -7.77
N HIS A 229 -17.77 21.29 -8.66
CA HIS A 229 -19.19 21.11 -8.33
C HIS A 229 -19.45 19.84 -7.49
N ALA A 230 -18.54 18.87 -7.48
CA ALA A 230 -18.61 17.67 -6.62
C ALA A 230 -18.04 17.89 -5.22
N ASP A 231 -17.31 19.00 -5.00
CA ASP A 231 -16.73 19.40 -3.72
C ASP A 231 -17.77 20.18 -2.89
N VAL A 232 -18.88 19.52 -2.54
CA VAL A 232 -19.97 20.10 -1.79
C VAL A 232 -19.84 19.73 -0.31
N ASN A 233 -19.90 20.69 0.59
CA ASN A 233 -20.04 20.40 2.01
C ASN A 233 -21.54 20.18 2.35
N THR A 234 -21.81 19.53 3.49
CA THR A 234 -23.17 19.18 3.93
C THR A 234 -24.11 20.39 3.98
N LYS A 235 -23.59 21.60 4.28
CA LYS A 235 -24.39 22.83 4.27
C LYS A 235 -24.83 23.23 2.85
N GLN A 236 -23.94 23.10 1.90
CA GLN A 236 -24.23 23.39 0.48
C GLN A 236 -25.12 22.32 -0.13
N ALA A 237 -24.91 21.05 0.21
CA ALA A 237 -25.77 19.94 -0.22
C ALA A 237 -27.20 20.12 0.29
N LYS A 238 -27.40 20.53 1.55
CA LYS A 238 -28.73 20.85 2.10
C LYS A 238 -29.38 22.06 1.44
N ALA A 239 -28.60 23.03 0.95
CA ALA A 239 -29.12 24.22 0.29
C ALA A 239 -29.50 23.98 -1.19
N SER A 240 -28.89 22.99 -1.83
CA SER A 240 -29.07 22.71 -3.28
C SER A 240 -30.03 21.57 -3.59
N HIS A 241 -30.43 20.76 -2.61
CA HIS A 241 -31.37 19.65 -2.78
C HIS A 241 -32.78 20.07 -2.35
N ALA A 242 -33.77 19.69 -3.16
CA ALA A 242 -35.18 19.69 -2.75
C ALA A 242 -35.32 18.94 -1.41
N PRO A 243 -36.36 19.26 -0.59
CA PRO A 243 -36.51 18.67 0.73
C PRO A 243 -36.33 17.14 0.62
N GLN A 244 -35.23 16.64 1.20
CA GLN A 244 -35.08 15.20 1.36
C GLN A 244 -36.22 14.77 2.27
N GLU A 245 -37.08 13.88 1.80
CA GLU A 245 -38.03 13.20 2.67
C GLU A 245 -37.26 12.69 3.90
N GLU A 246 -37.58 13.29 5.05
CA GLU A 246 -37.00 12.82 6.31
C GLU A 246 -37.48 11.38 6.52
N LEU A 247 -36.56 10.43 6.44
CA LEU A 247 -36.86 9.03 6.69
C LEU A 247 -37.48 8.87 8.08
N SER A 248 -38.54 8.11 8.17
CA SER A 248 -39.12 7.78 9.48
C SER A 248 -38.08 7.07 10.37
N PRO A 249 -38.18 7.20 11.70
CA PRO A 249 -37.29 6.50 12.61
C PRO A 249 -37.25 4.98 12.41
N ALA A 250 -38.36 4.39 11.97
CA ALA A 250 -38.46 2.97 11.65
C ALA A 250 -37.65 2.59 10.39
N GLU A 251 -37.76 3.37 9.32
CA GLU A 251 -36.98 3.15 8.07
C GLU A 251 -35.49 3.39 8.32
N THR A 252 -35.12 4.39 9.10
CA THR A 252 -33.74 4.66 9.48
C THR A 252 -33.15 3.44 10.23
N LYS A 253 -33.89 2.91 11.22
CA LYS A 253 -33.49 1.71 11.96
C LYS A 253 -33.33 0.49 11.05
N GLN A 254 -34.27 0.27 10.14
CA GLN A 254 -34.23 -0.85 9.18
C GLN A 254 -32.98 -0.75 8.26
N ARG A 255 -32.69 0.43 7.73
CA ARG A 255 -31.49 0.67 6.88
C ARG A 255 -30.19 0.47 7.66
N ILE A 256 -30.11 0.98 8.89
CA ILE A 256 -28.94 0.77 9.75
C ILE A 256 -28.77 -0.73 10.07
N THR A 257 -29.84 -1.43 10.38
CA THR A 257 -29.78 -2.89 10.67
C THR A 257 -29.30 -3.66 9.45
N ALA A 258 -29.84 -3.38 8.24
CA ALA A 258 -29.39 -3.99 6.99
C ALA A 258 -27.90 -3.72 6.74
N LEU A 259 -27.44 -2.46 6.94
CA LEU A 259 -26.04 -2.09 6.80
C LEU A 259 -25.12 -2.86 7.77
N LEU A 260 -25.52 -3.00 9.03
CA LEU A 260 -24.77 -3.76 10.04
C LEU A 260 -24.67 -5.25 9.68
N LEU A 261 -25.76 -5.85 9.16
CA LEU A 261 -25.74 -7.24 8.69
C LEU A 261 -24.77 -7.42 7.51
N VAL A 262 -24.78 -6.50 6.54
CA VAL A 262 -23.82 -6.51 5.44
C VAL A 262 -22.39 -6.39 5.98
N PHE A 263 -22.12 -5.50 6.94
CA PHE A 263 -20.80 -5.36 7.53
C PHE A 263 -20.35 -6.62 8.26
N ALA A 264 -21.25 -7.33 8.93
CA ALA A 264 -20.93 -8.60 9.57
C ALA A 264 -20.44 -9.66 8.57
N VAL A 265 -21.07 -9.76 7.40
CA VAL A 265 -20.62 -10.67 6.32
C VAL A 265 -19.31 -10.21 5.71
N VAL A 266 -19.19 -8.91 5.40
CA VAL A 266 -18.01 -8.30 4.77
C VAL A 266 -16.77 -8.40 5.66
N LEU A 267 -16.92 -8.46 6.98
CA LEU A 267 -15.83 -8.66 7.92
C LEU A 267 -15.06 -9.97 7.63
N PHE A 268 -15.76 -11.09 7.42
CA PHE A 268 -15.12 -12.37 7.12
C PHE A 268 -14.44 -12.37 5.75
N PHE A 269 -15.04 -11.70 4.76
CA PHE A 269 -14.40 -11.51 3.45
C PHE A 269 -13.06 -10.77 3.57
N TRP A 270 -13.05 -9.61 4.26
CA TRP A 270 -11.82 -8.83 4.43
C TRP A 270 -10.77 -9.54 5.28
N MET A 271 -11.20 -10.31 6.27
CA MET A 271 -10.29 -11.14 7.06
C MET A 271 -9.54 -12.15 6.15
N ALA A 272 -10.25 -12.85 5.27
CA ALA A 272 -9.64 -13.75 4.30
C ALA A 272 -8.78 -13.00 3.27
N PHE A 273 -9.27 -11.90 2.71
CA PHE A 273 -8.58 -11.10 1.70
C PHE A 273 -7.24 -10.57 2.19
N HIS A 274 -7.15 -10.10 3.43
CA HIS A 274 -5.91 -9.54 3.99
C HIS A 274 -4.82 -10.58 4.24
N GLN A 275 -5.12 -11.87 4.21
CA GLN A 275 -4.10 -12.93 4.29
C GLN A 275 -3.12 -12.87 3.10
N ASN A 276 -3.50 -12.28 1.98
CA ASN A 276 -2.58 -12.02 0.85
C ASN A 276 -1.33 -11.21 1.25
N GLY A 277 -1.46 -10.29 2.19
CA GLY A 277 -0.37 -9.44 2.66
C GLY A 277 0.47 -10.04 3.79
N LEU A 278 0.02 -11.12 4.40
CA LEU A 278 0.65 -11.76 5.55
C LEU A 278 0.90 -13.25 5.31
N THR A 279 -0.05 -14.09 5.66
CA THR A 279 0.09 -15.55 5.66
C THR A 279 0.48 -16.10 4.28
N MET A 280 -0.20 -15.65 3.22
CA MET A 280 0.10 -16.09 1.85
C MET A 280 1.48 -15.62 1.39
N THR A 281 1.91 -14.44 1.81
CA THR A 281 3.24 -13.91 1.49
C THR A 281 4.34 -14.71 2.18
N PHE A 282 4.17 -15.05 3.47
CA PHE A 282 5.13 -15.90 4.19
C PHE A 282 5.12 -17.34 3.64
N PHE A 283 3.95 -17.89 3.36
CA PHE A 283 3.83 -19.21 2.74
C PHE A 283 4.55 -19.27 1.38
N ALA A 284 4.34 -18.27 0.53
CA ALA A 284 5.00 -18.20 -0.76
C ALA A 284 6.53 -18.11 -0.63
N ARG A 285 7.03 -17.35 0.35
CA ARG A 285 8.47 -17.25 0.62
C ARG A 285 9.07 -18.58 1.05
N ASP A 286 8.39 -19.29 1.96
CA ASP A 286 8.98 -20.43 2.68
C ASP A 286 8.72 -21.78 1.97
N TYR A 287 7.64 -21.87 1.18
CA TYR A 287 7.16 -23.15 0.62
C TYR A 287 6.97 -23.17 -0.90
N THR A 288 7.29 -22.09 -1.62
CA THR A 288 7.18 -22.08 -3.09
C THR A 288 8.53 -21.86 -3.75
N ALA A 289 8.66 -22.28 -5.01
CA ALA A 289 9.87 -22.06 -5.79
C ALA A 289 10.13 -20.55 -5.98
N ASN A 290 11.35 -20.12 -5.63
CA ASN A 290 11.77 -18.72 -5.73
C ASN A 290 12.27 -18.34 -7.12
N GLN A 291 12.48 -19.33 -7.99
CA GLN A 291 12.95 -19.13 -9.35
C GLN A 291 12.03 -19.83 -10.36
N VAL A 292 11.72 -19.14 -11.42
CA VAL A 292 10.89 -19.63 -12.52
C VAL A 292 11.71 -19.55 -13.80
N THR A 293 11.76 -20.65 -14.56
CA THR A 293 12.53 -20.75 -15.80
C THR A 293 11.62 -21.06 -17.00
N GLY A 294 12.12 -20.78 -18.21
CA GLY A 294 11.39 -21.11 -19.42
C GLY A 294 10.15 -20.24 -19.66
N LEU A 295 9.12 -20.84 -20.25
CA LEU A 295 7.86 -20.17 -20.62
C LEU A 295 7.05 -19.70 -19.41
N ASP A 296 7.19 -20.36 -18.27
CA ASP A 296 6.48 -19.96 -17.03
C ASP A 296 6.86 -18.56 -16.57
N ARG A 297 8.08 -18.10 -16.90
CA ARG A 297 8.53 -16.74 -16.60
C ARG A 297 7.64 -15.66 -17.21
N ILE A 298 7.01 -15.94 -18.36
CA ILE A 298 6.11 -14.99 -19.03
C ILE A 298 4.91 -14.67 -18.15
N GLY A 299 4.33 -15.67 -17.48
CA GLY A 299 3.18 -15.51 -16.58
C GLY A 299 3.48 -14.79 -15.28
N PHE A 300 4.76 -14.70 -14.88
CA PHE A 300 5.18 -14.03 -13.64
C PHE A 300 5.77 -12.62 -13.87
N ASP A 301 6.02 -12.24 -15.12
CA ASP A 301 6.44 -10.87 -15.47
C ASP A 301 5.21 -10.01 -15.80
N VAL A 302 5.00 -8.95 -15.01
CA VAL A 302 3.84 -8.05 -15.15
C VAL A 302 3.81 -7.37 -16.51
N ILE A 303 4.97 -7.06 -17.10
CA ILE A 303 5.06 -6.41 -18.42
C ILE A 303 4.61 -7.39 -19.49
N ASN A 304 5.15 -8.61 -19.47
CA ASN A 304 4.78 -9.66 -20.42
C ASN A 304 3.30 -10.05 -20.30
N LEU A 305 2.78 -10.15 -19.04
CA LEU A 305 1.37 -10.42 -18.79
C LEU A 305 0.48 -9.30 -19.34
N THR A 306 0.88 -8.04 -19.16
CA THR A 306 0.15 -6.89 -19.71
C THR A 306 0.12 -6.91 -21.23
N LEU A 307 1.27 -7.19 -21.87
CA LEU A 307 1.37 -7.31 -23.31
C LEU A 307 0.51 -8.47 -23.83
N LEU A 308 0.49 -9.60 -23.13
CA LEU A 308 -0.37 -10.73 -23.45
C LEU A 308 -1.86 -10.35 -23.39
N VAL A 309 -2.28 -9.66 -22.33
CA VAL A 309 -3.66 -9.19 -22.19
C VAL A 309 -4.03 -8.22 -23.32
N ILE A 310 -3.17 -7.26 -23.63
CA ILE A 310 -3.39 -6.31 -24.75
C ILE A 310 -3.48 -7.08 -26.09
N ALA A 311 -2.60 -8.05 -26.33
CA ALA A 311 -2.61 -8.84 -27.57
C ALA A 311 -3.90 -9.67 -27.70
N VAL A 312 -4.36 -10.28 -26.61
CA VAL A 312 -5.61 -11.05 -26.58
C VAL A 312 -6.80 -10.15 -26.87
N TYR A 313 -6.94 -9.02 -26.16
CA TYR A 313 -8.05 -8.08 -26.40
C TYR A 313 -7.99 -7.45 -27.79
N GLY A 314 -6.80 -7.08 -28.26
CA GLY A 314 -6.63 -6.52 -29.61
C GLY A 314 -6.87 -7.55 -30.73
N GLY A 315 -6.74 -8.84 -30.44
CA GLY A 315 -7.08 -9.92 -31.39
C GLY A 315 -8.59 -10.23 -31.47
N PHE A 316 -9.37 -9.79 -30.48
CA PHE A 316 -10.83 -9.93 -30.46
C PHE A 316 -11.58 -8.66 -30.88
N ALA A 317 -10.88 -7.51 -31.02
CA ALA A 317 -11.43 -6.24 -31.49
C ALA A 317 -11.29 -6.08 -33.00
#